data_289b1a7aee0074362d8b50e060ffc99a
#
_entry.id   289b1a7aee0074362d8b50e060ffc99a
#
_cell.length_a   1.000
_cell.length_b   1.000
_cell.length_c   1.000
_cell.angle_alpha   90.00
_cell.angle_beta   90.00
_cell.angle_gamma   90.00
#
_symmetry.space_group_name_H-M   'P 1'
#
loop_
_entity.id
_entity.type
_entity.pdbx_description
1 polymer ?
#
loop_
_entity_poly.entity_id
_entity_poly.type
_entity_poly.pdbx_seq_one_letter_code
_entity_poly.pdbx_strand_id
1 'polypeptide(L)'
;VAKSIVRADEQDIFFQAPPRPKHSKKWFAAMALGLVILVWSFHGAKFRPGEFLDGIPQIFVMLGRMLPPDFTKITDRKNYFLPEKLTLPELLLPWSRGDDQARMRQRWWDNTFPQTVVGATLETVQMALAGTFLALLAAFPMGFLAARNTAPHASVYYLVRAALNFIRTIPDLVLGLLFVAAVGLGAFAGTLALAIHTATVLGKLLSESVENIDEGVVEAIRATGAGYLQVLSFAVLPQILPDLISFTLYRLETNIRAASVLGLIGAGGIGYLMNTSFRIFQYQDAAAIVLVLIALVMLVDHLSSRLRSLVV
;
A
#
# COMPACT_ATOMS: atom_id res chain seq x y z
N VAL A 1 49.59 -47.34 -43.85
CA VAL A 1 49.51 -45.90 -43.46
C VAL A 1 48.09 -45.60 -43.00
N ALA A 2 47.66 -46.08 -41.85
CA ALA A 2 46.45 -45.62 -41.16
C ALA A 2 46.32 -46.37 -39.83
N LYS A 3 46.89 -45.84 -38.75
CA LYS A 3 46.58 -46.22 -37.36
C LYS A 3 47.50 -45.49 -36.39
N SER A 4 47.23 -44.22 -36.16
CA SER A 4 47.78 -43.51 -35.04
C SER A 4 47.09 -42.17 -34.78
N ILE A 5 45.78 -42.17 -34.80
CA ILE A 5 45.03 -41.03 -34.24
C ILE A 5 43.95 -41.64 -33.38
N VAL A 6 43.81 -41.15 -32.21
CA VAL A 6 42.80 -41.42 -31.16
C VAL A 6 43.26 -42.45 -30.11
N ARG A 7 44.04 -41.94 -29.21
CA ARG A 7 43.85 -42.21 -27.77
C ARG A 7 44.26 -40.93 -27.04
N ALA A 8 43.40 -39.91 -27.17
CA ALA A 8 43.36 -38.84 -26.19
C ALA A 8 42.55 -39.33 -25.01
N ASP A 9 43.19 -39.32 -23.89
CA ASP A 9 42.75 -39.67 -22.59
C ASP A 9 41.28 -39.32 -22.29
N GLU A 10 40.44 -40.35 -22.27
CA GLU A 10 39.22 -40.36 -21.49
C GLU A 10 39.57 -40.71 -20.03
N GLN A 11 40.54 -40.07 -19.45
CA GLN A 11 40.85 -40.23 -18.03
C GLN A 11 40.76 -38.86 -17.38
N ASP A 12 39.86 -38.85 -16.37
CA ASP A 12 39.81 -37.89 -15.29
C ASP A 12 39.20 -36.52 -15.54
N ILE A 13 37.97 -36.47 -16.07
CA ILE A 13 37.06 -35.46 -15.59
C ILE A 13 36.48 -35.96 -14.25
N PHE A 14 37.37 -36.19 -13.27
CA PHE A 14 36.95 -36.23 -11.89
C PHE A 14 36.37 -34.86 -11.55
N PHE A 15 35.09 -34.84 -11.26
CA PHE A 15 34.47 -33.72 -10.57
C PHE A 15 35.26 -33.51 -9.28
N GLN A 16 36.28 -32.69 -9.32
CA GLN A 16 36.96 -32.24 -8.12
C GLN A 16 35.91 -31.38 -7.41
N ALA A 17 35.35 -31.92 -6.34
CA ALA A 17 34.47 -31.17 -5.48
C ALA A 17 35.15 -29.84 -5.14
N PRO A 18 34.49 -28.69 -5.30
CA PRO A 18 35.10 -27.41 -5.05
C PRO A 18 35.77 -27.43 -3.67
N PRO A 19 36.99 -26.91 -3.55
CA PRO A 19 37.73 -26.97 -2.29
C PRO A 19 36.88 -26.34 -1.19
N ARG A 20 36.67 -27.07 -0.10
CA ARG A 20 35.88 -26.60 1.04
C ARG A 20 36.42 -25.23 1.46
N PRO A 21 35.60 -24.20 1.56
CA PRO A 21 36.05 -22.87 1.92
C PRO A 21 36.77 -22.93 3.27
N LYS A 22 38.06 -22.59 3.28
CA LYS A 22 38.82 -22.50 4.53
C LYS A 22 38.28 -21.28 5.29
N HIS A 23 37.44 -21.55 6.29
CA HIS A 23 36.90 -20.50 7.14
C HIS A 23 38.05 -19.76 7.83
N SER A 24 38.29 -18.52 7.41
CA SER A 24 39.32 -17.68 7.99
C SER A 24 38.96 -17.30 9.43
N LYS A 25 39.96 -16.99 10.27
CA LYS A 25 39.71 -16.45 11.64
C LYS A 25 38.75 -15.26 11.63
N LYS A 26 38.76 -14.48 10.56
CA LYS A 26 37.81 -13.35 10.32
C LYS A 26 36.37 -13.81 10.21
N TRP A 27 36.11 -14.97 9.60
CA TRP A 27 34.76 -15.57 9.50
C TRP A 27 34.21 -15.96 10.88
N PHE A 28 35.04 -16.62 11.70
CA PHE A 28 34.67 -16.97 13.07
C PHE A 28 34.46 -15.73 13.95
N ALA A 29 35.27 -14.69 13.79
CA ALA A 29 35.11 -13.41 14.49
C ALA A 29 33.80 -12.70 14.06
N ALA A 30 33.47 -12.70 12.77
CA ALA A 30 32.23 -12.13 12.26
C ALA A 30 31.00 -12.90 12.77
N MET A 31 31.09 -14.24 12.82
CA MET A 31 30.01 -15.09 13.37
C MET A 31 29.83 -14.87 14.87
N ALA A 32 30.93 -14.78 15.63
CA ALA A 32 30.88 -14.48 17.05
C ALA A 32 30.28 -13.08 17.33
N LEU A 33 30.69 -12.07 16.54
CA LEU A 33 30.13 -10.73 16.63
C LEU A 33 28.61 -10.74 16.30
N GLY A 34 28.20 -11.46 15.26
CA GLY A 34 26.80 -11.65 14.89
C GLY A 34 25.99 -12.29 16.04
N LEU A 35 26.56 -13.31 16.69
CA LEU A 35 25.92 -13.97 17.82
C LEU A 35 25.79 -13.03 19.03
N VAL A 36 26.81 -12.24 19.33
CA VAL A 36 26.75 -11.23 20.39
C VAL A 36 25.69 -10.17 20.11
N ILE A 37 25.60 -9.68 18.87
CA ILE A 37 24.57 -8.71 18.46
C ILE A 37 23.18 -9.36 18.60
N LEU A 38 23.04 -10.61 18.21
CA LEU A 38 21.77 -11.33 18.27
C LEU A 38 21.32 -11.52 19.75
N VAL A 39 22.22 -11.97 20.63
CA VAL A 39 21.92 -12.11 22.06
C VAL A 39 21.58 -10.76 22.68
N TRP A 40 22.34 -9.71 22.35
CA TRP A 40 22.06 -8.35 22.79
C TRP A 40 20.69 -7.85 22.32
N SER A 41 20.33 -8.13 21.06
CA SER A 41 19.01 -7.78 20.49
C SER A 41 17.87 -8.51 21.19
N PHE A 42 18.00 -9.81 21.43
CA PHE A 42 16.97 -10.58 22.16
C PHE A 42 16.82 -10.11 23.60
N HIS A 43 17.93 -9.77 24.25
CA HIS A 43 17.89 -9.22 25.60
C HIS A 43 17.23 -7.83 25.64
N GLY A 44 17.58 -6.93 24.70
CA GLY A 44 16.98 -5.61 24.59
C GLY A 44 15.50 -5.64 24.19
N ALA A 45 15.11 -6.58 23.36
CA ALA A 45 13.71 -6.81 22.99
C ALA A 45 12.88 -7.49 24.10
N LYS A 46 13.50 -7.81 25.25
CA LYS A 46 12.85 -8.57 26.36
C LYS A 46 12.16 -9.84 25.86
N PHE A 47 12.78 -10.51 24.88
CA PHE A 47 12.22 -11.72 24.31
C PHE A 47 12.21 -12.86 25.32
N ARG A 48 11.01 -13.30 25.71
CA ARG A 48 10.77 -14.33 26.72
C ARG A 48 9.95 -15.45 26.11
N PRO A 49 10.59 -16.50 25.60
CA PRO A 49 9.89 -17.63 24.95
C PRO A 49 8.87 -18.30 25.88
N GLY A 50 9.13 -18.35 27.18
CA GLY A 50 8.19 -18.90 28.18
C GLY A 50 6.88 -18.12 28.21
N GLU A 51 6.92 -16.81 28.29
CA GLU A 51 5.71 -15.95 28.30
C GLU A 51 4.89 -16.10 27.01
N PHE A 52 5.57 -16.34 25.88
CA PHE A 52 4.88 -16.62 24.63
C PHE A 52 4.13 -17.96 24.68
N LEU A 53 4.79 -19.02 25.18
CA LEU A 53 4.17 -20.34 25.30
C LEU A 53 3.00 -20.31 26.30
N ASP A 54 3.12 -19.58 27.41
CA ASP A 54 2.06 -19.39 28.39
C ASP A 54 0.89 -18.56 27.85
N GLY A 55 1.14 -17.71 26.83
CA GLY A 55 0.14 -16.93 26.14
C GLY A 55 -0.68 -17.70 25.10
N ILE A 56 -0.18 -18.82 24.58
CA ILE A 56 -0.87 -19.61 23.54
C ILE A 56 -2.29 -20.03 23.94
N PRO A 57 -2.57 -20.55 25.15
CA PRO A 57 -3.93 -20.87 25.55
C PRO A 57 -4.87 -19.66 25.53
N GLN A 58 -4.36 -18.48 25.90
CA GLN A 58 -5.15 -17.24 25.88
C GLN A 58 -5.54 -16.82 24.46
N ILE A 59 -4.64 -17.03 23.48
CA ILE A 59 -4.95 -16.81 22.06
C ILE A 59 -6.12 -17.71 21.63
N PHE A 60 -6.11 -18.99 22.00
CA PHE A 60 -7.22 -19.90 21.68
C PHE A 60 -8.52 -19.51 22.35
N VAL A 61 -8.47 -19.06 23.61
CA VAL A 61 -9.65 -18.53 24.33
C VAL A 61 -10.20 -17.29 23.61
N MET A 62 -9.33 -16.38 23.17
CA MET A 62 -9.76 -15.18 22.44
C MET A 62 -10.37 -15.54 21.09
N LEU A 63 -9.73 -16.43 20.32
CA LEU A 63 -10.28 -16.94 19.06
C LEU A 63 -11.63 -17.63 19.28
N GLY A 64 -11.78 -18.40 20.36
CA GLY A 64 -13.06 -19.00 20.73
C GLY A 64 -14.17 -17.99 21.02
N ARG A 65 -13.82 -16.82 21.60
CA ARG A 65 -14.77 -15.70 21.81
C ARG A 65 -15.16 -14.98 20.53
N MET A 66 -14.31 -15.04 19.49
CA MET A 66 -14.58 -14.50 18.17
C MET A 66 -15.46 -15.41 17.32
N LEU A 67 -15.67 -16.66 17.70
CA LEU A 67 -16.44 -17.65 16.97
C LEU A 67 -17.78 -17.95 17.69
N PRO A 68 -18.91 -18.11 16.92
CA PRO A 68 -19.02 -17.80 15.50
C PRO A 68 -19.06 -16.30 15.25
N PRO A 69 -18.53 -15.81 14.09
CA PRO A 69 -18.62 -14.40 13.71
C PRO A 69 -20.08 -13.96 13.59
N ASP A 70 -20.43 -12.79 14.13
CA ASP A 70 -21.78 -12.24 14.03
C ASP A 70 -21.89 -11.28 12.83
N PHE A 71 -22.61 -11.73 11.81
CA PHE A 71 -22.90 -10.95 10.61
C PHE A 71 -24.18 -10.12 10.69
N THR A 72 -24.89 -10.11 11.82
CA THR A 72 -26.18 -9.39 11.96
C THR A 72 -26.02 -7.89 11.69
N LYS A 73 -24.88 -7.29 12.06
CA LYS A 73 -24.56 -5.89 11.74
C LYS A 73 -24.45 -5.60 10.25
N ILE A 74 -24.19 -6.64 9.44
CA ILE A 74 -24.07 -6.54 7.98
C ILE A 74 -25.40 -6.88 7.31
N THR A 75 -26.09 -7.91 7.79
CA THR A 75 -27.27 -8.48 7.12
C THR A 75 -28.58 -7.90 7.60
N ASP A 76 -28.67 -7.47 8.87
CA ASP A 76 -29.93 -6.93 9.39
C ASP A 76 -30.11 -5.47 8.94
N ARG A 77 -31.23 -5.27 8.20
CA ARG A 77 -31.66 -3.98 7.70
C ARG A 77 -31.82 -2.91 8.80
N LYS A 78 -32.14 -3.32 10.03
CA LYS A 78 -32.27 -2.40 11.17
C LYS A 78 -30.97 -1.67 11.51
N ASN A 79 -29.83 -2.30 11.30
CA ASN A 79 -28.54 -1.72 11.58
C ASN A 79 -28.12 -0.62 10.60
N TYR A 80 -28.85 -0.46 9.48
CA TYR A 80 -28.62 0.64 8.53
C TYR A 80 -29.35 1.92 8.90
N PHE A 81 -30.17 1.91 9.95
CA PHE A 81 -30.90 3.07 10.46
C PHE A 81 -31.58 3.88 9.34
N LEU A 82 -32.26 3.17 8.44
CA LEU A 82 -32.92 3.79 7.30
C LEU A 82 -33.99 4.79 7.80
N PRO A 83 -34.00 6.04 7.29
CA PRO A 83 -35.04 6.99 7.63
C PRO A 83 -36.44 6.42 7.28
N GLU A 84 -37.40 6.53 8.19
CA GLU A 84 -38.76 5.95 8.01
C GLU A 84 -39.46 6.40 6.74
N LYS A 85 -39.07 7.57 6.20
CA LYS A 85 -39.71 8.19 5.04
C LYS A 85 -38.94 7.97 3.73
N LEU A 86 -37.83 7.23 3.73
CA LEU A 86 -36.99 7.02 2.54
C LEU A 86 -36.76 5.53 2.29
N THR A 87 -36.90 5.12 1.04
CA THR A 87 -36.58 3.76 0.60
C THR A 87 -35.08 3.67 0.16
N LEU A 88 -34.52 2.45 0.12
CA LEU A 88 -33.14 2.23 -0.33
C LEU A 88 -32.85 2.84 -1.72
N PRO A 89 -33.71 2.68 -2.74
CA PRO A 89 -33.50 3.34 -4.03
C PRO A 89 -33.45 4.86 -3.95
N GLU A 90 -34.28 5.49 -3.11
CA GLU A 90 -34.32 6.94 -2.92
C GLU A 90 -33.08 7.46 -2.18
N LEU A 91 -32.46 6.64 -1.33
CA LEU A 91 -31.20 6.96 -0.69
C LEU A 91 -30.02 6.90 -1.66
N LEU A 92 -30.04 5.96 -2.60
CA LEU A 92 -28.96 5.73 -3.55
C LEU A 92 -29.03 6.66 -4.78
N LEU A 93 -30.22 7.15 -5.17
CA LEU A 93 -30.41 7.98 -6.35
C LEU A 93 -30.40 9.47 -6.01
N PRO A 94 -29.76 10.33 -6.83
CA PRO A 94 -29.59 11.75 -6.52
C PRO A 94 -30.86 12.61 -6.70
N TRP A 95 -31.94 12.10 -7.26
CA TRP A 95 -33.18 12.83 -7.54
C TRP A 95 -34.26 12.60 -6.49
N SER A 96 -33.99 12.97 -5.24
CA SER A 96 -35.05 13.06 -4.24
C SER A 96 -35.90 14.32 -4.46
N ARG A 97 -37.22 14.16 -4.46
CA ARG A 97 -38.15 15.27 -4.59
C ARG A 97 -38.32 15.95 -3.23
N GLY A 98 -37.79 17.16 -3.10
CA GLY A 98 -38.00 18.04 -1.94
C GLY A 98 -36.74 18.25 -1.07
N ASP A 99 -36.62 19.47 -0.54
CA ASP A 99 -35.45 19.90 0.25
C ASP A 99 -35.27 19.11 1.55
N ASP A 100 -36.35 18.67 2.18
CA ASP A 100 -36.30 17.92 3.44
C ASP A 100 -35.80 16.47 3.22
N GLN A 101 -36.22 15.82 2.14
CA GLN A 101 -35.72 14.50 1.76
C GLN A 101 -34.24 14.55 1.36
N ALA A 102 -33.85 15.60 0.65
CA ALA A 102 -32.46 15.81 0.30
C ALA A 102 -31.58 15.98 1.54
N ARG A 103 -32.03 16.78 2.52
CA ARG A 103 -31.32 16.97 3.80
C ARG A 103 -31.27 15.69 4.64
N MET A 104 -32.36 14.91 4.71
CA MET A 104 -32.38 13.62 5.41
C MET A 104 -31.44 12.62 4.77
N ARG A 105 -31.42 12.52 3.43
CA ARG A 105 -30.50 11.70 2.67
C ARG A 105 -29.06 12.09 2.93
N GLN A 106 -28.74 13.39 2.85
CA GLN A 106 -27.39 13.88 3.10
C GLN A 106 -26.94 13.56 4.52
N ARG A 107 -27.76 13.80 5.55
CA ARG A 107 -27.45 13.44 6.93
C ARG A 107 -27.21 11.94 7.12
N TRP A 108 -27.97 11.11 6.42
CA TRP A 108 -27.79 9.66 6.48
C TRP A 108 -26.46 9.25 5.85
N TRP A 109 -26.12 9.80 4.68
CA TRP A 109 -24.83 9.53 4.04
C TRP A 109 -23.64 10.04 4.84
N ASP A 110 -23.75 11.23 5.43
CA ASP A 110 -22.64 11.86 6.13
C ASP A 110 -22.40 11.28 7.55
N ASN A 111 -23.49 10.90 8.25
CA ASN A 111 -23.36 10.56 9.66
C ASN A 111 -23.77 9.11 10.00
N THR A 112 -24.70 8.50 9.27
CA THR A 112 -25.25 7.20 9.65
C THR A 112 -24.64 6.06 8.86
N PHE A 113 -24.58 6.22 7.55
CA PHE A 113 -24.05 5.19 6.67
C PHE A 113 -22.58 4.80 6.95
N PRO A 114 -21.66 5.74 7.21
CA PRO A 114 -20.27 5.39 7.55
C PRO A 114 -20.13 4.60 8.85
N GLN A 115 -21.14 4.62 9.73
CA GLN A 115 -21.16 3.81 10.96
C GLN A 115 -21.62 2.37 10.72
N THR A 116 -22.11 2.05 9.54
CA THR A 116 -22.41 0.66 9.14
C THR A 116 -21.16 -0.03 8.61
N VAL A 117 -21.10 -1.36 8.69
CA VAL A 117 -19.95 -2.12 8.18
C VAL A 117 -19.76 -1.91 6.68
N VAL A 118 -20.84 -1.88 5.91
CA VAL A 118 -20.80 -1.62 4.46
C VAL A 118 -20.35 -0.19 4.16
N GLY A 119 -20.89 0.79 4.88
CA GLY A 119 -20.53 2.20 4.73
C GLY A 119 -19.06 2.44 5.06
N ALA A 120 -18.58 1.90 6.18
CA ALA A 120 -17.17 2.01 6.57
C ALA A 120 -16.22 1.29 5.61
N THR A 121 -16.66 0.16 5.03
CA THR A 121 -15.92 -0.52 3.97
C THR A 121 -15.79 0.36 2.72
N LEU A 122 -16.91 0.97 2.30
CA LEU A 122 -16.94 1.90 1.18
C LEU A 122 -16.07 3.14 1.46
N GLU A 123 -16.16 3.71 2.66
CA GLU A 123 -15.33 4.84 3.10
C GLU A 123 -13.83 4.49 3.01
N THR A 124 -13.43 3.29 3.42
CA THR A 124 -12.04 2.81 3.28
C THR A 124 -11.58 2.79 1.82
N VAL A 125 -12.43 2.30 0.91
CA VAL A 125 -12.15 2.28 -0.53
C VAL A 125 -12.07 3.70 -1.07
N GLN A 126 -12.99 4.58 -0.69
CA GLN A 126 -13.00 5.99 -1.10
C GLN A 126 -11.75 6.74 -0.63
N MET A 127 -11.32 6.53 0.62
CA MET A 127 -10.07 7.09 1.14
C MET A 127 -8.86 6.65 0.31
N ALA A 128 -8.76 5.36 0.03
CA ALA A 128 -7.66 4.80 -0.75
C ALA A 128 -7.66 5.30 -2.20
N LEU A 129 -8.83 5.37 -2.85
CA LEU A 129 -8.97 5.89 -4.21
C LEU A 129 -8.61 7.38 -4.27
N ALA A 130 -9.22 8.19 -3.40
CA ALA A 130 -8.97 9.63 -3.37
C ALA A 130 -7.52 9.94 -3.01
N GLY A 131 -6.96 9.25 -1.99
CA GLY A 131 -5.56 9.37 -1.61
C GLY A 131 -4.60 8.99 -2.74
N THR A 132 -4.87 7.90 -3.45
CA THR A 132 -4.04 7.48 -4.60
C THR A 132 -4.16 8.45 -5.77
N PHE A 133 -5.35 8.96 -6.04
CA PHE A 133 -5.57 9.94 -7.12
C PHE A 133 -4.84 11.27 -6.83
N LEU A 134 -4.98 11.82 -5.63
CA LEU A 134 -4.26 13.01 -5.20
C LEU A 134 -2.74 12.79 -5.21
N ALA A 135 -2.31 11.61 -4.78
CA ALA A 135 -0.91 11.23 -4.84
C ALA A 135 -0.38 11.20 -6.27
N LEU A 136 -1.14 10.64 -7.22
CA LEU A 136 -0.77 10.58 -8.63
C LEU A 136 -0.63 11.98 -9.23
N LEU A 137 -1.58 12.88 -8.95
CA LEU A 137 -1.52 14.28 -9.40
C LEU A 137 -0.26 14.99 -8.91
N ALA A 138 0.15 14.75 -7.67
CA ALA A 138 1.37 15.35 -7.11
C ALA A 138 2.64 14.62 -7.58
N ALA A 139 2.62 13.29 -7.64
CA ALA A 139 3.76 12.47 -8.05
C ALA A 139 4.15 12.68 -9.51
N PHE A 140 3.18 12.93 -10.38
CA PHE A 140 3.42 13.10 -11.81
C PHE A 140 4.43 14.23 -12.10
N PRO A 141 4.21 15.50 -11.71
CA PRO A 141 5.20 16.55 -11.92
C PRO A 141 6.48 16.32 -11.11
N MET A 142 6.37 15.81 -9.86
CA MET A 142 7.54 15.56 -9.03
C MET A 142 8.45 14.48 -9.60
N GLY A 143 7.90 13.45 -10.26
CA GLY A 143 8.67 12.39 -10.91
C GLY A 143 9.59 12.93 -12.00
N PHE A 144 9.08 13.80 -12.87
CA PHE A 144 9.89 14.45 -13.90
C PHE A 144 10.93 15.42 -13.33
N LEU A 145 10.59 16.17 -12.28
CA LEU A 145 11.52 17.08 -11.62
C LEU A 145 12.61 16.37 -10.83
N ALA A 146 12.35 15.12 -10.39
CA ALA A 146 13.27 14.29 -9.63
C ALA A 146 14.11 13.34 -10.51
N ALA A 147 13.96 13.36 -11.84
CA ALA A 147 14.73 12.58 -12.80
C ALA A 147 15.83 13.42 -13.44
N ARG A 148 17.04 12.87 -13.56
CA ARG A 148 18.22 13.62 -14.08
C ARG A 148 18.07 14.07 -15.52
N ASN A 149 17.44 13.23 -16.35
CA ASN A 149 17.29 13.44 -17.78
C ASN A 149 16.17 14.44 -18.14
N THR A 150 15.27 14.76 -17.22
CA THR A 150 14.14 15.66 -17.45
C THR A 150 14.10 16.87 -16.52
N ALA A 151 14.89 16.90 -15.46
CA ALA A 151 14.95 18.04 -14.55
C ALA A 151 15.53 19.29 -15.27
N PRO A 152 14.91 20.47 -15.12
CA PRO A 152 15.39 21.69 -15.78
C PRO A 152 16.76 22.16 -15.27
N HIS A 153 17.08 21.94 -14.00
CA HIS A 153 18.34 22.27 -13.36
C HIS A 153 18.74 21.24 -12.31
N ALA A 154 20.05 21.04 -12.10
CA ALA A 154 20.57 20.11 -11.10
C ALA A 154 20.08 20.45 -9.68
N SER A 155 19.93 21.73 -9.32
CA SER A 155 19.41 22.15 -8.02
C SER A 155 17.96 21.70 -7.80
N VAL A 156 17.12 21.76 -8.83
CA VAL A 156 15.71 21.29 -8.76
C VAL A 156 15.71 19.78 -8.56
N TYR A 157 16.50 19.03 -9.31
CA TYR A 157 16.67 17.58 -9.16
C TYR A 157 17.03 17.21 -7.71
N TYR A 158 18.10 17.81 -7.16
CA TYR A 158 18.54 17.46 -5.81
C TYR A 158 17.52 17.86 -4.75
N LEU A 159 16.88 19.04 -4.87
CA LEU A 159 15.89 19.52 -3.92
C LEU A 159 14.66 18.60 -3.88
N VAL A 160 14.06 18.32 -5.05
CA VAL A 160 12.86 17.50 -5.13
C VAL A 160 13.16 16.07 -4.68
N ARG A 161 14.30 15.50 -5.10
CA ARG A 161 14.70 14.15 -4.70
C ARG A 161 14.98 14.04 -3.19
N ALA A 162 15.58 15.07 -2.59
CA ALA A 162 15.78 15.14 -1.16
C ALA A 162 14.44 15.23 -0.40
N ALA A 163 13.52 16.08 -0.88
CA ALA A 163 12.18 16.21 -0.29
C ALA A 163 11.39 14.89 -0.36
N LEU A 164 11.37 14.23 -1.53
CA LEU A 164 10.72 12.92 -1.69
C LEU A 164 11.32 11.87 -0.75
N ASN A 165 12.64 11.82 -0.67
CA ASN A 165 13.33 10.88 0.22
C ASN A 165 13.05 11.18 1.70
N PHE A 166 13.03 12.44 2.10
CA PHE A 166 12.76 12.84 3.49
C PHE A 166 11.33 12.47 3.90
N ILE A 167 10.32 12.87 3.14
CA ILE A 167 8.92 12.64 3.50
C ILE A 167 8.61 11.12 3.50
N ARG A 168 9.18 10.36 2.56
CA ARG A 168 9.01 8.90 2.49
C ARG A 168 9.52 8.15 3.72
N THR A 169 10.46 8.72 4.48
CA THR A 169 10.96 8.11 5.72
C THR A 169 9.94 8.20 6.87
N ILE A 170 8.94 9.08 6.75
CA ILE A 170 7.88 9.22 7.75
C ILE A 170 6.83 8.12 7.48
N PRO A 171 6.57 7.21 8.42
CA PRO A 171 5.53 6.20 8.26
C PRO A 171 4.15 6.85 8.04
N ASP A 172 3.32 6.22 7.19
CA ASP A 172 1.95 6.65 6.90
C ASP A 172 1.08 6.81 8.16
N LEU A 173 1.27 5.92 9.15
CA LEU A 173 0.60 6.02 10.44
C LEU A 173 0.95 7.32 11.20
N VAL A 174 2.22 7.74 11.17
CA VAL A 174 2.67 8.97 11.82
C VAL A 174 2.09 10.19 11.12
N LEU A 175 2.08 10.19 9.78
CA LEU A 175 1.39 11.22 9.00
C LEU A 175 -0.10 11.24 9.32
N GLY A 176 -0.74 10.08 9.47
CA GLY A 176 -2.14 9.96 9.87
C GLY A 176 -2.41 10.61 11.21
N LEU A 177 -1.60 10.32 12.23
CA LEU A 177 -1.71 10.96 13.55
C LEU A 177 -1.56 12.48 13.48
N LEU A 178 -0.59 12.96 12.69
CA LEU A 178 -0.37 14.39 12.49
C LEU A 178 -1.61 15.06 11.88
N PHE A 179 -2.21 14.46 10.83
CA PHE A 179 -3.40 15.01 10.19
C PHE A 179 -4.64 14.88 11.07
N VAL A 180 -4.81 13.78 11.79
CA VAL A 180 -5.90 13.66 12.77
C VAL A 180 -5.80 14.76 13.83
N ALA A 181 -4.60 15.07 14.30
CA ALA A 181 -4.39 16.16 15.25
C ALA A 181 -4.64 17.56 14.65
N ALA A 182 -4.35 17.74 13.34
CA ALA A 182 -4.46 19.03 12.67
C ALA A 182 -5.88 19.34 12.16
N VAL A 183 -6.58 18.36 11.57
CA VAL A 183 -7.88 18.57 10.91
C VAL A 183 -9.03 17.82 11.59
N GLY A 184 -8.75 17.03 12.61
CA GLY A 184 -9.73 16.25 13.35
C GLY A 184 -9.84 14.79 12.88
N LEU A 185 -10.64 14.02 13.62
CA LEU A 185 -10.95 12.61 13.31
C LEU A 185 -11.77 12.52 12.02
N GLY A 186 -11.54 11.49 11.22
CA GLY A 186 -12.35 11.18 10.04
C GLY A 186 -11.54 10.86 8.79
N ALA A 187 -12.24 10.45 7.74
CA ALA A 187 -11.69 9.97 6.47
C ALA A 187 -10.81 11.01 5.75
N PHE A 188 -11.06 12.30 5.96
CA PHE A 188 -10.28 13.37 5.35
C PHE A 188 -8.81 13.36 5.82
N ALA A 189 -8.58 13.21 7.13
CA ALA A 189 -7.23 13.10 7.70
C ALA A 189 -6.47 11.89 7.13
N GLY A 190 -7.15 10.73 7.06
CA GLY A 190 -6.59 9.52 6.47
C GLY A 190 -6.27 9.66 4.99
N THR A 191 -7.16 10.28 4.22
CA THR A 191 -6.94 10.56 2.79
C THR A 191 -5.72 11.44 2.56
N LEU A 192 -5.52 12.51 3.37
CA LEU A 192 -4.34 13.36 3.28
C LEU A 192 -3.04 12.60 3.61
N ALA A 193 -3.07 11.79 4.65
CA ALA A 193 -1.91 10.96 5.02
C ALA A 193 -1.51 10.02 3.88
N LEU A 194 -2.48 9.30 3.32
CA LEU A 194 -2.27 8.41 2.17
C LEU A 194 -1.79 9.18 0.94
N ALA A 195 -2.37 10.33 0.65
CA ALA A 195 -2.00 11.15 -0.50
C ALA A 195 -0.54 11.58 -0.43
N ILE A 196 -0.09 12.13 0.70
CA ILE A 196 1.27 12.64 0.85
C ILE A 196 2.29 11.51 0.85
N HIS A 197 2.05 10.45 1.65
CA HIS A 197 2.97 9.31 1.68
C HIS A 197 3.09 8.64 0.30
N THR A 198 1.95 8.36 -0.34
CA THR A 198 1.91 7.71 -1.65
C THR A 198 2.51 8.61 -2.74
N ALA A 199 2.32 9.93 -2.70
CA ALA A 199 2.91 10.86 -3.67
C ALA A 199 4.44 10.78 -3.66
N THR A 200 5.05 10.66 -2.47
CA THR A 200 6.50 10.57 -2.37
C THR A 200 7.05 9.24 -2.91
N VAL A 201 6.34 8.15 -2.66
CA VAL A 201 6.73 6.84 -3.18
C VAL A 201 6.53 6.76 -4.69
N LEU A 202 5.35 7.16 -5.20
CA LEU A 202 5.08 7.20 -6.64
C LEU A 202 6.03 8.14 -7.37
N GLY A 203 6.27 9.35 -6.84
CA GLY A 203 7.19 10.31 -7.44
C GLY A 203 8.62 9.76 -7.55
N LYS A 204 9.06 9.01 -6.54
CA LYS A 204 10.37 8.34 -6.58
C LYS A 204 10.42 7.22 -7.62
N LEU A 205 9.43 6.32 -7.62
CA LEU A 205 9.35 5.23 -8.60
C LEU A 205 9.25 5.78 -10.03
N LEU A 206 8.42 6.80 -10.23
CA LEU A 206 8.28 7.46 -11.52
C LEU A 206 9.60 8.11 -11.97
N SER A 207 10.33 8.76 -11.07
CA SER A 207 11.63 9.35 -11.42
C SER A 207 12.64 8.29 -11.86
N GLU A 208 12.63 7.11 -11.25
CA GLU A 208 13.48 5.98 -11.64
C GLU A 208 13.07 5.39 -13.00
N SER A 209 11.77 5.28 -13.27
CA SER A 209 11.28 4.86 -14.59
C SER A 209 11.66 5.86 -15.69
N VAL A 210 11.52 7.17 -15.42
CA VAL A 210 11.95 8.23 -16.34
C VAL A 210 13.46 8.22 -16.59
N GLU A 211 14.28 7.90 -15.59
CA GLU A 211 15.73 7.79 -15.75
C GLU A 211 16.15 6.55 -16.60
N ASN A 212 15.31 5.53 -16.70
CA ASN A 212 15.58 4.25 -17.39
C ASN A 212 14.98 4.15 -18.80
N ILE A 213 14.45 5.23 -19.37
CA ILE A 213 13.91 5.22 -20.75
C ILE A 213 14.99 5.04 -21.81
N ASP A 214 14.58 4.62 -23.00
CA ASP A 214 15.45 4.60 -24.18
C ASP A 214 15.75 6.02 -24.67
N GLU A 215 16.99 6.46 -24.52
CA GLU A 215 17.46 7.77 -24.95
C GLU A 215 17.42 7.91 -26.47
N GLY A 216 17.54 6.83 -27.25
CA GLY A 216 17.46 6.88 -28.71
C GLY A 216 16.12 7.40 -29.22
N VAL A 217 15.02 7.04 -28.56
CA VAL A 217 13.67 7.57 -28.87
C VAL A 217 13.61 9.08 -28.57
N VAL A 218 14.22 9.50 -27.46
CA VAL A 218 14.26 10.92 -27.05
C VAL A 218 15.06 11.75 -28.07
N GLU A 219 16.22 11.23 -28.51
CA GLU A 219 17.08 11.89 -29.50
C GLU A 219 16.39 11.98 -30.87
N ALA A 220 15.69 10.91 -31.31
CA ALA A 220 14.94 10.91 -32.56
C ALA A 220 13.85 12.00 -32.59
N ILE A 221 13.08 12.14 -31.49
CA ILE A 221 12.07 13.19 -31.39
C ILE A 221 12.71 14.60 -31.32
N ARG A 222 13.84 14.75 -30.60
CA ARG A 222 14.58 16.04 -30.59
C ARG A 222 15.10 16.44 -31.97
N ALA A 223 15.56 15.45 -32.77
CA ALA A 223 16.05 15.69 -34.13
C ALA A 223 14.98 16.28 -35.09
N THR A 224 13.71 16.10 -34.80
CA THR A 224 12.61 16.75 -35.56
C THR A 224 12.40 18.22 -35.21
N GLY A 225 13.17 18.78 -34.26
CA GLY A 225 12.99 20.16 -33.76
C GLY A 225 11.92 20.28 -32.65
N ALA A 226 11.51 19.17 -32.03
CA ALA A 226 10.49 19.15 -30.98
C ALA A 226 10.97 19.93 -29.75
N GLY A 227 10.09 20.74 -29.19
CA GLY A 227 10.31 21.45 -27.93
C GLY A 227 10.22 20.52 -26.71
N TYR A 228 10.66 21.01 -25.54
CA TYR A 228 10.73 20.22 -24.30
C TYR A 228 9.44 19.49 -23.96
N LEU A 229 8.28 20.16 -23.98
CA LEU A 229 6.98 19.53 -23.67
C LEU A 229 6.58 18.47 -24.71
N GLN A 230 6.95 18.68 -25.97
CA GLN A 230 6.70 17.69 -27.02
C GLN A 230 7.55 16.44 -26.82
N VAL A 231 8.83 16.60 -26.44
CA VAL A 231 9.69 15.48 -26.08
C VAL A 231 9.13 14.71 -24.88
N LEU A 232 8.68 15.39 -23.83
CA LEU A 232 8.05 14.73 -22.69
C LEU A 232 6.79 13.96 -23.10
N SER A 233 5.93 14.53 -23.94
CA SER A 233 4.65 13.92 -24.31
C SER A 233 4.80 12.77 -25.32
N PHE A 234 5.72 12.88 -26.26
CA PHE A 234 5.82 11.92 -27.37
C PHE A 234 6.97 10.93 -27.24
N ALA A 235 8.02 11.26 -26.50
CA ALA A 235 9.14 10.36 -26.28
C ALA A 235 9.13 9.72 -24.89
N VAL A 236 8.96 10.50 -23.83
CA VAL A 236 9.09 10.03 -22.45
C VAL A 236 7.81 9.36 -21.94
N LEU A 237 6.69 10.08 -22.02
CA LEU A 237 5.42 9.62 -21.43
C LEU A 237 4.95 8.27 -21.98
N PRO A 238 5.01 7.96 -23.27
CA PRO A 238 4.59 6.64 -23.77
C PRO A 238 5.43 5.49 -23.23
N GLN A 239 6.72 5.71 -22.97
CA GLN A 239 7.60 4.68 -22.44
C GLN A 239 7.33 4.37 -20.96
N ILE A 240 7.00 5.39 -20.16
CA ILE A 240 6.77 5.23 -18.72
C ILE A 240 5.30 4.92 -18.37
N LEU A 241 4.37 5.05 -19.30
CA LEU A 241 2.94 4.88 -19.05
C LEU A 241 2.56 3.50 -18.49
N PRO A 242 3.10 2.38 -18.99
CA PRO A 242 2.86 1.06 -18.40
C PRO A 242 3.32 0.97 -16.94
N ASP A 243 4.51 1.48 -16.64
CA ASP A 243 5.06 1.53 -15.29
C ASP A 243 4.20 2.40 -14.37
N LEU A 244 3.79 3.59 -14.85
CA LEU A 244 2.95 4.52 -14.09
C LEU A 244 1.63 3.87 -13.70
N ILE A 245 0.97 3.18 -14.62
CA ILE A 245 -0.28 2.45 -14.35
C ILE A 245 -0.01 1.32 -13.36
N SER A 246 1.03 0.54 -13.57
CA SER A 246 1.39 -0.59 -12.70
C SER A 246 1.69 -0.14 -11.27
N PHE A 247 2.49 0.92 -11.10
CA PHE A 247 2.79 1.49 -9.79
C PHE A 247 1.56 2.09 -9.11
N THR A 248 0.69 2.75 -9.87
CA THR A 248 -0.54 3.34 -9.33
C THR A 248 -1.50 2.26 -8.82
N LEU A 249 -1.69 1.18 -9.57
CA LEU A 249 -2.51 0.04 -9.15
C LEU A 249 -1.92 -0.64 -7.91
N TYR A 250 -0.61 -0.85 -7.87
CA TYR A 250 0.07 -1.38 -6.70
C TYR A 250 -0.10 -0.47 -5.47
N ARG A 251 -0.01 0.85 -5.65
CA ARG A 251 -0.21 1.81 -4.55
C ARG A 251 -1.66 1.86 -4.10
N LEU A 252 -2.63 1.73 -5.00
CA LEU A 252 -4.04 1.63 -4.63
C LEU A 252 -4.30 0.42 -3.72
N GLU A 253 -3.77 -0.75 -4.09
CA GLU A 253 -3.85 -1.97 -3.30
C GLU A 253 -3.25 -1.78 -1.89
N THR A 254 -2.04 -1.23 -1.82
CA THR A 254 -1.38 -0.96 -0.53
C THR A 254 -2.11 0.11 0.28
N ASN A 255 -2.71 1.11 -0.36
CA ASN A 255 -3.45 2.18 0.31
C ASN A 255 -4.75 1.69 0.95
N ILE A 256 -5.42 0.67 0.41
CA ILE A 256 -6.60 0.06 1.05
C ILE A 256 -6.21 -0.59 2.38
N ARG A 257 -5.10 -1.31 2.41
CA ARG A 257 -4.57 -1.88 3.66
C ARG A 257 -4.14 -0.79 4.65
N ALA A 258 -3.43 0.22 4.18
CA ALA A 258 -3.02 1.36 5.00
C ALA A 258 -4.22 2.16 5.53
N ALA A 259 -5.26 2.40 4.72
CA ALA A 259 -6.51 3.04 5.16
C ALA A 259 -7.15 2.30 6.32
N SER A 260 -7.17 0.96 6.26
CA SER A 260 -7.71 0.14 7.35
C SER A 260 -6.90 0.29 8.65
N VAL A 261 -5.56 0.40 8.55
CA VAL A 261 -4.69 0.64 9.71
C VAL A 261 -4.87 2.06 10.26
N LEU A 262 -4.98 3.07 9.37
CA LEU A 262 -5.25 4.45 9.76
C LEU A 262 -6.59 4.60 10.50
N GLY A 263 -7.57 3.75 10.18
CA GLY A 263 -8.83 3.68 10.93
C GLY A 263 -8.65 3.43 12.44
N LEU A 264 -7.62 2.66 12.84
CA LEU A 264 -7.32 2.40 14.27
C LEU A 264 -6.99 3.66 15.06
N ILE A 265 -6.47 4.68 14.41
CA ILE A 265 -6.13 5.97 15.01
C ILE A 265 -7.21 7.03 14.82
N GLY A 266 -8.39 6.64 14.29
CA GLY A 266 -9.53 7.54 14.16
C GLY A 266 -9.65 8.20 12.79
N ALA A 267 -8.95 7.72 11.77
CA ALA A 267 -9.10 8.20 10.39
C ALA A 267 -10.35 7.66 9.67
N GLY A 268 -11.31 7.06 10.37
CA GLY A 268 -12.54 6.54 9.76
C GLY A 268 -12.40 5.14 9.14
N GLY A 269 -13.37 4.75 8.34
CA GLY A 269 -13.38 3.49 7.60
C GLY A 269 -13.55 2.24 8.47
N ILE A 270 -13.36 1.07 7.83
CA ILE A 270 -13.59 -0.24 8.47
C ILE A 270 -12.67 -0.49 9.67
N GLY A 271 -11.46 0.07 9.66
CA GLY A 271 -10.51 -0.05 10.77
C GLY A 271 -11.01 0.63 12.05
N TYR A 272 -11.71 1.75 11.93
CA TYR A 272 -12.32 2.43 13.05
C TYR A 272 -13.43 1.58 13.71
N LEU A 273 -14.31 0.99 12.91
CA LEU A 273 -15.34 0.08 13.43
C LEU A 273 -14.75 -1.16 14.09
N MET A 274 -13.72 -1.73 13.47
CA MET A 274 -13.00 -2.88 14.05
C MET A 274 -12.40 -2.54 15.40
N ASN A 275 -11.70 -1.41 15.52
CA ASN A 275 -11.12 -0.95 16.78
C ASN A 275 -12.19 -0.70 17.85
N THR A 276 -13.31 -0.08 17.46
CA THR A 276 -14.43 0.18 18.36
C THR A 276 -15.04 -1.12 18.89
N SER A 277 -15.27 -2.11 18.03
CA SER A 277 -15.83 -3.41 18.43
C SER A 277 -14.89 -4.15 19.40
N PHE A 278 -13.56 -4.09 19.19
CA PHE A 278 -12.59 -4.64 20.13
C PHE A 278 -12.61 -3.92 21.49
N ARG A 279 -12.68 -2.60 21.48
CA ARG A 279 -12.69 -1.78 22.73
C ARG A 279 -13.91 -2.01 23.60
N ILE A 280 -15.05 -2.32 23.00
CA ILE A 280 -16.29 -2.60 23.74
C ILE A 280 -16.53 -4.12 23.93
N PHE A 281 -15.49 -4.93 23.67
CA PHE A 281 -15.49 -6.39 23.87
C PHE A 281 -16.51 -7.16 23.03
N GLN A 282 -16.99 -6.60 21.92
CA GLN A 282 -17.83 -7.27 20.93
C GLN A 282 -16.98 -8.09 19.96
N TYR A 283 -16.43 -9.19 20.43
CA TYR A 283 -15.45 -9.97 19.67
C TYR A 283 -16.04 -10.66 18.44
N GLN A 284 -17.29 -11.09 18.49
CA GLN A 284 -17.98 -11.73 17.35
C GLN A 284 -18.22 -10.74 16.21
N ASP A 285 -18.64 -9.52 16.54
CA ASP A 285 -18.75 -8.42 15.57
C ASP A 285 -17.39 -8.06 14.97
N ALA A 286 -16.37 -7.92 15.84
CA ALA A 286 -15.02 -7.65 15.40
C ALA A 286 -14.52 -8.74 14.42
N ALA A 287 -14.82 -10.02 14.68
CA ALA A 287 -14.49 -11.12 13.79
C ALA A 287 -15.16 -10.99 12.42
N ALA A 288 -16.46 -10.64 12.38
CA ALA A 288 -17.16 -10.41 11.13
C ALA A 288 -16.55 -9.25 10.34
N ILE A 289 -16.21 -8.13 11.01
CA ILE A 289 -15.57 -6.97 10.40
C ILE A 289 -14.18 -7.34 9.84
N VAL A 290 -13.37 -8.14 10.57
CA VAL A 290 -12.07 -8.64 10.09
C VAL A 290 -12.23 -9.49 8.83
N LEU A 291 -13.25 -10.38 8.79
CA LEU A 291 -13.51 -11.19 7.61
C LEU A 291 -13.92 -10.34 6.40
N VAL A 292 -14.73 -9.29 6.61
CA VAL A 292 -15.07 -8.33 5.54
C VAL A 292 -13.84 -7.60 5.06
N LEU A 293 -12.94 -7.19 5.96
CA LEU A 293 -11.67 -6.56 5.59
C LEU A 293 -10.78 -7.50 4.77
N ILE A 294 -10.66 -8.75 5.18
CA ILE A 294 -9.90 -9.76 4.42
C ILE A 294 -10.51 -9.94 3.03
N ALA A 295 -11.82 -10.08 2.94
CA ALA A 295 -12.53 -10.22 1.66
C ALA A 295 -12.31 -8.99 0.76
N LEU A 296 -12.36 -7.77 1.32
CA LEU A 296 -12.09 -6.53 0.61
C LEU A 296 -10.67 -6.53 0.03
N VAL A 297 -9.66 -6.82 0.87
CA VAL A 297 -8.27 -6.84 0.43
C VAL A 297 -8.07 -7.88 -0.67
N MET A 298 -8.57 -9.11 -0.50
CA MET A 298 -8.47 -10.16 -1.52
C MET A 298 -9.15 -9.77 -2.84
N LEU A 299 -10.32 -9.12 -2.76
CA LEU A 299 -11.02 -8.63 -3.95
C LEU A 299 -10.20 -7.61 -4.71
N VAL A 300 -9.62 -6.64 -4.00
CA VAL A 300 -8.82 -5.58 -4.61
C VAL A 300 -7.51 -6.11 -5.17
N ASP A 301 -6.83 -7.01 -4.46
CA ASP A 301 -5.62 -7.68 -4.95
C ASP A 301 -5.90 -8.43 -6.26
N HIS A 302 -7.01 -9.16 -6.31
CA HIS A 302 -7.41 -9.88 -7.51
C HIS A 302 -7.73 -8.94 -8.69
N LEU A 303 -8.48 -7.85 -8.40
CA LEU A 303 -8.83 -6.86 -9.41
C LEU A 303 -7.60 -6.12 -9.96
N SER A 304 -6.71 -5.66 -9.05
CA SER A 304 -5.47 -4.99 -9.40
C SER A 304 -4.54 -5.88 -10.22
N SER A 305 -4.44 -7.16 -9.88
CA SER A 305 -3.64 -8.13 -10.62
C SER A 305 -4.17 -8.33 -12.05
N ARG A 306 -5.49 -8.46 -12.21
CA ARG A 306 -6.11 -8.56 -13.54
C ARG A 306 -5.94 -7.30 -14.37
N LEU A 307 -6.14 -6.12 -13.79
CA LEU A 307 -5.96 -4.86 -14.50
C LEU A 307 -4.51 -4.67 -14.93
N ARG A 308 -3.55 -5.05 -14.09
CA ARG A 308 -2.12 -4.99 -14.41
C ARG A 308 -1.75 -5.89 -15.57
N SER A 309 -2.29 -7.11 -15.65
CA SER A 309 -2.03 -8.05 -16.75
C SER A 309 -2.63 -7.62 -18.11
N LEU A 310 -3.47 -6.58 -18.14
CA LEU A 310 -3.99 -5.99 -19.39
C LEU A 310 -3.09 -4.86 -19.92
N VAL A 311 -2.18 -4.34 -19.09
CA VAL A 311 -1.35 -3.18 -19.43
C VAL A 311 0.11 -3.58 -19.65
N VAL A 312 0.57 -4.60 -18.95
CA VAL A 312 1.91 -5.20 -19.05
C VAL A 312 1.80 -6.58 -19.68
#